data_bc2e6a217aa8afd35a841ab6b4d26614
#
_entry.id   bc2e6a217aa8afd35a841ab6b4d26614
#
_cell.length_a   1.000
_cell.length_b   1.000
_cell.length_c   1.000
_cell.angle_alpha   90.00
_cell.angle_beta   90.00
_cell.angle_gamma   90.00
#
_symmetry.space_group_name_H-M   'P 1'
#
loop_
_entity.id
_entity.type
_entity.pdbx_description
1 polymer ?
#
loop_
_entity_poly.entity_id
_entity_poly.type
_entity_poly.pdbx_seq_one_letter_code
_entity_poly.pdbx_strand_id
1 'polypeptide(L)'
;GMGCAIAARIEGSSRNAYVMIGDGELQEGSIWEAAMAAAHHELGNLNVFLDCNGIQNDDFCEVQMRMFDIPAKWNSFGWAVKVIDGHDMNEIVESIAWMDTITDRPSIVIAKTIKGKGVSFMENNPAFHGAAPSDEQLSQALAELGVTV
;
A
#
# COMPACT_ATOMS: atom_id res chain seq x y z
N GLY A 1 -2.99 -12.52 2.54
CA GLY A 1 -4.01 -12.13 1.54
C GLY A 1 -4.31 -13.24 0.56
N MET A 2 -3.30 -13.71 -0.21
CA MET A 2 -3.51 -14.73 -1.25
C MET A 2 -4.24 -15.99 -0.74
N GLY A 3 -3.83 -16.55 0.40
CA GLY A 3 -4.51 -17.72 0.98
C GLY A 3 -5.98 -17.47 1.33
N CYS A 4 -6.32 -16.24 1.78
CA CYS A 4 -7.72 -15.87 2.04
C CYS A 4 -8.55 -15.81 0.75
N ALA A 5 -7.97 -15.28 -0.33
CA ALA A 5 -8.63 -15.21 -1.64
C ALA A 5 -8.87 -16.61 -2.22
N ILE A 6 -7.89 -17.51 -2.10
CA ILE A 6 -8.02 -18.91 -2.53
C ILE A 6 -9.09 -19.64 -1.69
N ALA A 7 -9.09 -19.46 -0.37
CA ALA A 7 -10.08 -20.08 0.52
C ALA A 7 -11.50 -19.65 0.14
N ALA A 8 -11.71 -18.34 -0.11
CA ALA A 8 -13.01 -17.84 -0.54
C ALA A 8 -13.49 -18.52 -1.84
N ARG A 9 -12.59 -18.72 -2.82
CA ARG A 9 -12.92 -19.43 -4.07
C ARG A 9 -13.26 -20.89 -3.85
N ILE A 10 -12.52 -21.59 -2.99
CA ILE A 10 -12.77 -23.02 -2.68
C ILE A 10 -14.15 -23.15 -1.98
N GLU A 11 -14.49 -22.21 -1.12
CA GLU A 11 -15.79 -22.17 -0.42
C GLU A 11 -16.97 -21.71 -1.31
N GLY A 12 -16.71 -21.27 -2.55
CA GLY A 12 -17.71 -20.67 -3.42
C GLY A 12 -18.26 -19.32 -2.89
N SER A 13 -17.46 -18.63 -2.08
CA SER A 13 -17.83 -17.35 -1.48
C SER A 13 -17.45 -16.17 -2.40
N SER A 14 -18.29 -15.12 -2.41
CA SER A 14 -18.03 -13.87 -3.11
C SER A 14 -17.14 -12.88 -2.35
N ARG A 15 -16.47 -13.32 -1.28
CA ARG A 15 -15.62 -12.46 -0.45
C ARG A 15 -14.38 -12.00 -1.23
N ASN A 16 -14.10 -10.70 -1.13
CA ASN A 16 -12.84 -10.12 -1.55
C ASN A 16 -11.82 -10.13 -0.41
N ALA A 17 -10.55 -10.31 -0.73
CA ALA A 17 -9.43 -10.14 0.17
C ALA A 17 -8.74 -8.81 -0.14
N TYR A 18 -8.71 -7.90 0.83
CA TYR A 18 -7.96 -6.65 0.75
C TYR A 18 -6.69 -6.75 1.58
N VAL A 19 -5.59 -6.30 1.01
CA VAL A 19 -4.26 -6.34 1.63
C VAL A 19 -3.62 -4.96 1.51
N MET A 20 -3.03 -4.48 2.57
CA MET A 20 -2.19 -3.29 2.52
C MET A 20 -0.72 -3.71 2.69
N ILE A 21 0.15 -3.20 1.84
CA ILE A 21 1.61 -3.41 1.89
C ILE A 21 2.33 -2.07 1.79
N GLY A 22 3.52 -1.99 2.37
CA GLY A 22 4.41 -0.84 2.22
C GLY A 22 5.38 -1.01 1.04
N ASP A 23 5.93 0.08 0.53
CA ASP A 23 6.90 0.04 -0.56
C ASP A 23 8.24 -0.58 -0.16
N GLY A 24 8.68 -0.42 1.09
CA GLY A 24 9.83 -1.15 1.63
C GLY A 24 9.59 -2.66 1.71
N GLU A 25 8.34 -3.08 1.93
CA GLU A 25 7.93 -4.49 1.96
C GLU A 25 8.05 -5.17 0.59
N LEU A 26 8.05 -4.41 -0.50
CA LEU A 26 8.30 -4.94 -1.85
C LEU A 26 9.70 -5.53 -2.03
N GLN A 27 10.62 -5.30 -1.10
CA GLN A 27 11.96 -5.90 -1.11
C GLN A 27 11.95 -7.36 -0.60
N GLU A 28 10.84 -7.80 -0.02
CA GLU A 28 10.64 -9.17 0.42
C GLU A 28 10.32 -10.10 -0.77
N GLY A 29 11.09 -11.20 -0.89
CA GLY A 29 10.90 -12.18 -1.97
C GLY A 29 9.51 -12.80 -2.00
N SER A 30 8.89 -13.01 -0.82
CA SER A 30 7.56 -13.57 -0.65
C SER A 30 6.45 -12.74 -1.30
N ILE A 31 6.63 -11.43 -1.41
CA ILE A 31 5.67 -10.55 -2.12
C ILE A 31 5.64 -10.90 -3.61
N TRP A 32 6.80 -11.08 -4.24
CA TRP A 32 6.90 -11.40 -5.66
C TRP A 32 6.49 -12.84 -5.98
N GLU A 33 6.78 -13.77 -5.08
CA GLU A 33 6.27 -15.14 -5.17
C GLU A 33 4.74 -15.16 -5.12
N ALA A 34 4.13 -14.40 -4.18
CA ALA A 34 2.69 -14.27 -4.10
C ALA A 34 2.11 -13.53 -5.32
N ALA A 35 2.80 -12.52 -5.84
CA ALA A 35 2.36 -11.80 -7.04
C ALA A 35 2.26 -12.71 -8.26
N MET A 36 3.27 -13.56 -8.51
CA MET A 36 3.25 -14.54 -9.59
C MET A 36 2.13 -15.55 -9.40
N ALA A 37 2.01 -16.13 -8.20
CA ALA A 37 1.02 -17.15 -7.91
C ALA A 37 -0.41 -16.60 -8.00
N ALA A 38 -0.67 -15.39 -7.50
CA ALA A 38 -1.99 -14.77 -7.56
C ALA A 38 -2.44 -14.51 -9.00
N ALA A 39 -1.54 -14.05 -9.86
CA ALA A 39 -1.83 -13.86 -11.29
C ALA A 39 -2.05 -15.21 -11.99
N HIS A 40 -1.21 -16.22 -11.72
CA HIS A 40 -1.37 -17.57 -12.28
C HIS A 40 -2.73 -18.19 -11.92
N HIS A 41 -3.19 -17.98 -10.70
CA HIS A 41 -4.48 -18.47 -10.25
C HIS A 41 -5.65 -17.56 -10.59
N GLU A 42 -5.44 -16.47 -11.32
CA GLU A 42 -6.48 -15.51 -11.73
C GLU A 42 -7.35 -15.06 -10.54
N LEU A 43 -6.69 -14.63 -9.43
CA LEU A 43 -7.38 -14.26 -8.20
C LEU A 43 -8.02 -12.86 -8.30
N GLY A 44 -9.08 -12.72 -9.08
CA GLY A 44 -9.81 -11.46 -9.22
C GLY A 44 -10.46 -10.94 -7.93
N ASN A 45 -10.48 -11.76 -6.88
CA ASN A 45 -10.92 -11.38 -5.55
C ASN A 45 -9.76 -10.99 -4.61
N LEU A 46 -8.53 -10.81 -5.12
CA LEU A 46 -7.40 -10.30 -4.36
C LEU A 46 -7.08 -8.87 -4.76
N ASN A 47 -7.25 -7.95 -3.83
CA ASN A 47 -7.08 -6.52 -3.99
C ASN A 47 -5.98 -6.02 -3.07
N VAL A 48 -4.99 -5.29 -3.61
CA VAL A 48 -3.85 -4.80 -2.84
C VAL A 48 -3.80 -3.27 -2.90
N PHE A 49 -3.60 -2.63 -1.75
CA PHE A 49 -3.16 -1.24 -1.66
C PHE A 49 -1.68 -1.21 -1.30
N LEU A 50 -0.89 -0.52 -2.09
CA LEU A 50 0.51 -0.24 -1.80
C LEU A 50 0.64 1.19 -1.29
N ASP A 51 1.00 1.34 0.00
CA ASP A 51 1.43 2.63 0.55
C ASP A 51 2.84 2.96 0.04
N CYS A 52 2.91 3.83 -0.96
CA CYS A 52 4.13 4.21 -1.65
C CYS A 52 4.59 5.58 -1.15
N ASN A 53 5.09 5.61 0.09
CA ASN A 53 5.57 6.81 0.77
C ASN A 53 7.08 7.06 0.62
N GLY A 54 7.82 6.13 0.02
CA GLY A 54 9.26 6.25 -0.24
C GLY A 54 10.16 6.00 0.97
N ILE A 55 9.61 5.63 2.14
CA ILE A 55 10.37 5.46 3.39
C ILE A 55 10.18 4.06 3.94
N GLN A 56 11.27 3.45 4.33
CA GLN A 56 11.31 2.17 5.04
C GLN A 56 12.05 2.31 6.38
N ASN A 57 12.33 1.19 7.03
CA ASN A 57 12.82 1.10 8.41
C ASN A 57 13.96 2.08 8.73
N ASP A 58 15.00 2.10 7.91
CA ASP A 58 16.25 2.78 8.24
C ASP A 58 16.47 4.08 7.45
N ASP A 59 15.84 4.22 6.26
CA ASP A 59 16.03 5.37 5.38
C ASP A 59 14.99 5.37 4.24
N PHE A 60 15.19 6.24 3.25
CA PHE A 60 14.41 6.22 2.01
C PHE A 60 14.62 4.91 1.24
N CYS A 61 13.53 4.38 0.66
CA CYS A 61 13.59 3.17 -0.17
C CYS A 61 14.58 3.32 -1.34
N GLU A 62 14.72 4.52 -1.90
CA GLU A 62 15.65 4.79 -3.00
C GLU A 62 17.11 4.69 -2.59
N VAL A 63 17.42 4.97 -1.32
CA VAL A 63 18.77 4.87 -0.74
C VAL A 63 19.09 3.43 -0.37
N GLN A 64 18.17 2.74 0.30
CA GLN A 64 18.37 1.39 0.80
C GLN A 64 18.35 0.34 -0.30
N MET A 65 17.26 0.28 -1.06
CA MET A 65 17.11 -0.62 -2.21
C MET A 65 16.08 -0.06 -3.20
N ARG A 66 16.56 0.47 -4.29
CA ARG A 66 15.74 1.11 -5.31
C ARG A 66 14.80 0.13 -6.00
N MET A 67 13.51 0.42 -6.00
CA MET A 67 12.50 -0.43 -6.64
C MET A 67 12.19 -0.07 -8.10
N PHE A 68 12.76 1.02 -8.62
CA PHE A 68 12.55 1.50 -9.99
C PHE A 68 11.05 1.68 -10.33
N ASP A 69 10.63 1.24 -11.51
CA ASP A 69 9.25 1.36 -11.99
C ASP A 69 8.36 0.28 -11.34
N ILE A 70 7.73 0.62 -10.22
CA ILE A 70 6.84 -0.28 -9.49
C ILE A 70 5.60 -0.63 -10.32
N PRO A 71 4.89 0.32 -10.97
CA PRO A 71 3.76 0.01 -11.85
C PRO A 71 4.12 -0.99 -12.95
N ALA A 72 5.24 -0.81 -13.63
CA ALA A 72 5.67 -1.71 -14.70
C ALA A 72 5.95 -3.13 -14.19
N LYS A 73 6.53 -3.28 -13.00
CA LYS A 73 6.75 -4.59 -12.37
C LYS A 73 5.45 -5.35 -12.14
N TRP A 74 4.47 -4.72 -11.49
CA TRP A 74 3.18 -5.35 -11.22
C TRP A 74 2.41 -5.66 -12.51
N ASN A 75 2.44 -4.77 -13.49
CA ASN A 75 1.87 -5.04 -14.82
C ASN A 75 2.52 -6.26 -15.48
N SER A 76 3.85 -6.43 -15.38
CA SER A 76 4.57 -7.56 -15.97
C SER A 76 4.22 -8.90 -15.33
N PHE A 77 3.77 -8.90 -14.07
CA PHE A 77 3.22 -10.07 -13.40
C PHE A 77 1.75 -10.36 -13.77
N GLY A 78 1.12 -9.54 -14.61
CA GLY A 78 -0.27 -9.75 -15.05
C GLY A 78 -1.33 -9.14 -14.14
N TRP A 79 -0.96 -8.27 -13.21
CA TRP A 79 -1.90 -7.57 -12.34
C TRP A 79 -2.56 -6.39 -13.04
N ALA A 80 -3.80 -6.09 -12.66
CA ALA A 80 -4.41 -4.79 -12.97
C ALA A 80 -3.82 -3.73 -12.02
N VAL A 81 -3.30 -2.64 -12.59
CA VAL A 81 -2.55 -1.61 -11.83
C VAL A 81 -3.19 -0.25 -11.98
N LYS A 82 -3.41 0.45 -10.86
CA LYS A 82 -3.84 1.84 -10.82
C LYS A 82 -2.91 2.63 -9.90
N VAL A 83 -2.56 3.86 -10.28
CA VAL A 83 -1.77 4.79 -9.44
C VAL A 83 -2.68 5.94 -9.05
N ILE A 84 -2.66 6.30 -7.76
CA ILE A 84 -3.50 7.37 -7.19
C ILE A 84 -2.69 8.30 -6.29
N ASP A 85 -3.25 9.49 -6.01
CA ASP A 85 -2.88 10.27 -4.84
C ASP A 85 -3.49 9.60 -3.59
N GLY A 86 -2.64 9.04 -2.74
CA GLY A 86 -3.06 8.33 -1.52
C GLY A 86 -3.58 9.26 -0.41
N HIS A 87 -3.58 10.58 -0.63
CA HIS A 87 -4.22 11.56 0.26
C HIS A 87 -5.53 12.13 -0.29
N ASP A 88 -5.91 11.80 -1.53
CA ASP A 88 -7.23 12.12 -2.07
C ASP A 88 -8.23 11.01 -1.74
N MET A 89 -9.16 11.31 -0.82
CA MET A 89 -10.18 10.35 -0.38
C MET A 89 -11.13 9.94 -1.52
N ASN A 90 -11.35 10.80 -2.52
CA ASN A 90 -12.19 10.44 -3.67
C ASN A 90 -11.48 9.41 -4.54
N GLU A 91 -10.18 9.61 -4.83
CA GLU A 91 -9.39 8.64 -5.58
C GLU A 91 -9.30 7.28 -4.87
N ILE A 92 -9.19 7.29 -3.54
CA ILE A 92 -9.19 6.05 -2.74
C ILE A 92 -10.52 5.32 -2.88
N VAL A 93 -11.65 6.00 -2.69
CA VAL A 93 -12.99 5.40 -2.80
C VAL A 93 -13.26 4.91 -4.23
N GLU A 94 -12.93 5.70 -5.23
CA GLU A 94 -13.08 5.33 -6.65
C GLU A 94 -12.18 4.13 -7.02
N SER A 95 -11.03 3.99 -6.38
CA SER A 95 -10.14 2.84 -6.62
C SER A 95 -10.72 1.54 -6.08
N ILE A 96 -11.47 1.57 -4.99
CA ILE A 96 -12.18 0.39 -4.48
C ILE A 96 -13.26 -0.03 -5.47
N ALA A 97 -14.06 0.91 -5.95
CA ALA A 97 -15.06 0.64 -6.98
C ALA A 97 -14.44 0.09 -8.28
N TRP A 98 -13.27 0.62 -8.66
CA TRP A 98 -12.52 0.09 -9.81
C TRP A 98 -12.04 -1.34 -9.58
N MET A 99 -11.51 -1.68 -8.39
CA MET A 99 -11.10 -3.04 -8.04
C MET A 99 -12.26 -4.03 -8.20
N ASP A 100 -13.47 -3.65 -7.82
CA ASP A 100 -14.66 -4.50 -7.93
C ASP A 100 -15.05 -4.82 -9.40
N THR A 101 -14.55 -4.04 -10.36
CA THR A 101 -14.75 -4.33 -11.79
C THR A 101 -13.76 -5.34 -12.36
N ILE A 102 -12.68 -5.64 -11.64
CA ILE A 102 -11.60 -6.55 -12.07
C ILE A 102 -11.88 -7.94 -11.52
N THR A 103 -12.31 -8.85 -12.34
CA THR A 103 -12.73 -10.20 -11.91
C THR A 103 -11.87 -11.33 -12.44
N ASP A 104 -11.03 -11.04 -13.44
CA ASP A 104 -10.22 -12.01 -14.18
C ASP A 104 -8.76 -12.10 -13.72
N ARG A 105 -8.32 -11.18 -12.87
CA ARG A 105 -6.95 -11.10 -12.37
C ARG A 105 -6.87 -10.30 -11.07
N PRO A 106 -5.81 -10.44 -10.27
CA PRO A 106 -5.63 -9.61 -9.07
C PRO A 106 -5.39 -8.15 -9.44
N SER A 107 -5.73 -7.24 -8.51
CA SER A 107 -5.58 -5.80 -8.70
C SER A 107 -4.71 -5.17 -7.61
N ILE A 108 -3.95 -4.13 -8.00
CA ILE A 108 -3.17 -3.33 -7.08
C ILE A 108 -3.37 -1.84 -7.35
N VAL A 109 -3.60 -1.08 -6.28
CA VAL A 109 -3.61 0.38 -6.26
C VAL A 109 -2.33 0.85 -5.59
N ILE A 110 -1.52 1.61 -6.33
CA ILE A 110 -0.29 2.24 -5.84
C ILE A 110 -0.66 3.64 -5.38
N ALA A 111 -0.82 3.79 -4.07
CA ALA A 111 -1.18 5.05 -3.44
C ALA A 111 0.10 5.84 -3.12
N LYS A 112 0.31 6.96 -3.81
CA LYS A 112 1.41 7.88 -3.52
C LYS A 112 1.06 8.68 -2.29
N THR A 113 1.85 8.53 -1.24
CA THR A 113 1.61 9.17 0.05
C THR A 113 2.84 9.91 0.57
N ILE A 114 2.63 10.71 1.58
CA ILE A 114 3.68 11.37 2.36
C ILE A 114 3.62 10.80 3.77
N LYS A 115 4.67 10.10 4.20
CA LYS A 115 4.76 9.62 5.57
C LYS A 115 4.74 10.80 6.55
N GLY A 116 3.89 10.72 7.58
CA GLY A 116 3.73 11.80 8.58
C GLY A 116 2.93 13.00 8.09
N LYS A 117 2.15 12.87 7.03
CA LYS A 117 1.33 13.95 6.42
C LYS A 117 0.54 14.74 7.45
N GLY A 118 0.69 16.07 7.40
CA GLY A 118 0.00 17.02 8.28
C GLY A 118 0.79 17.40 9.53
N VAL A 119 1.94 16.76 9.80
CA VAL A 119 2.82 17.10 10.93
C VAL A 119 4.20 17.49 10.42
N SER A 120 4.53 18.77 10.53
CA SER A 120 5.65 19.40 9.83
C SER A 120 7.02 18.73 10.08
N PHE A 121 7.28 18.28 11.30
CA PHE A 121 8.55 17.62 11.67
C PHE A 121 8.57 16.11 11.35
N MET A 122 7.42 15.52 11.01
CA MET A 122 7.30 14.09 10.65
C MET A 122 7.24 13.87 9.14
N GLU A 123 6.76 14.86 8.36
CA GLU A 123 6.64 14.70 6.90
C GLU A 123 7.97 14.32 6.27
N ASN A 124 7.96 13.21 5.51
CA ASN A 124 9.14 12.68 4.82
C ASN A 124 10.38 12.49 5.73
N ASN A 125 10.18 12.21 7.00
CA ASN A 125 11.27 12.02 7.97
C ASN A 125 11.40 10.54 8.38
N PRO A 126 12.44 9.82 7.89
CA PRO A 126 12.67 8.41 8.23
C PRO A 126 12.80 8.15 9.73
N ALA A 127 13.29 9.13 10.51
CA ALA A 127 13.47 8.98 11.96
C ALA A 127 12.17 8.63 12.71
N PHE A 128 11.01 8.96 12.13
CA PHE A 128 9.69 8.63 12.70
C PHE A 128 9.07 7.34 12.14
N HIS A 129 9.84 6.52 11.42
CA HIS A 129 9.31 5.24 10.98
C HIS A 129 9.03 4.29 12.15
N GLY A 130 9.93 4.25 13.13
CA GLY A 130 9.82 3.39 14.31
C GLY A 130 9.90 4.12 15.66
N ALA A 131 9.88 5.46 15.68
CA ALA A 131 10.01 6.26 16.89
C ALA A 131 8.70 7.00 17.21
N ALA A 132 8.33 6.99 18.51
CA ALA A 132 7.24 7.83 19.01
C ALA A 132 7.72 9.28 19.20
N PRO A 133 6.84 10.29 19.04
CA PRO A 133 7.16 11.67 19.38
C PRO A 133 7.36 11.85 20.89
N SER A 134 8.16 12.88 21.30
CA SER A 134 8.18 13.34 22.67
C SER A 134 6.86 14.04 23.05
N ASP A 135 6.66 14.34 24.35
CA ASP A 135 5.46 15.03 24.82
C ASP A 135 5.32 16.44 24.20
N GLU A 136 6.43 17.14 24.00
CA GLU A 136 6.46 18.45 23.33
C GLU A 136 6.10 18.30 21.84
N GLN A 137 6.68 17.30 21.16
CA GLN A 137 6.37 16.98 19.78
C GLN A 137 4.93 16.52 19.61
N LEU A 138 4.40 15.75 20.56
CA LEU A 138 2.99 15.37 20.55
C LEU A 138 2.08 16.60 20.62
N SER A 139 2.38 17.52 21.55
CA SER A 139 1.61 18.76 21.67
C SER A 139 1.64 19.61 20.40
N GLN A 140 2.80 19.70 19.75
CA GLN A 140 2.93 20.39 18.47
C GLN A 140 2.12 19.68 17.36
N ALA A 141 2.25 18.35 17.25
CA ALA A 141 1.55 17.56 16.24
C ALA A 141 0.02 17.71 16.35
N LEU A 142 -0.51 17.64 17.57
CA LEU A 142 -1.94 17.82 17.83
C LEU A 142 -2.41 19.23 17.44
N ALA A 143 -1.61 20.26 17.73
CA ALA A 143 -1.92 21.64 17.33
C ALA A 143 -1.93 21.80 15.80
N GLU A 144 -0.95 21.23 15.08
CA GLU A 144 -0.89 21.25 13.62
C GLU A 144 -2.06 20.49 12.97
N LEU A 145 -2.53 19.42 13.59
CA LEU A 145 -3.71 18.66 13.14
C LEU A 145 -5.05 19.27 13.55
N GLY A 146 -5.04 20.43 14.24
CA GLY A 146 -6.25 21.10 14.69
C GLY A 146 -7.00 20.38 15.83
N VAL A 147 -6.33 19.51 16.54
CA VAL A 147 -6.90 18.79 17.71
C VAL A 147 -6.66 19.65 18.95
N THR A 148 -7.73 20.06 19.61
CA THR A 148 -7.67 20.71 20.93
C THR A 148 -7.72 19.63 22.00
N VAL A 149 -6.69 19.55 22.84
CA VAL A 149 -6.63 18.65 24.00
C VAL A 149 -7.11 19.37 25.25
#